data_3d3498f996fccfd9e763526e8e97b4e4
#
_entry.id   3d3498f996fccfd9e763526e8e97b4e4
#
_cell.length_a   1.000
_cell.length_b   1.000
_cell.length_c   1.000
_cell.angle_alpha   90.00
_cell.angle_beta   90.00
_cell.angle_gamma   90.00
#
_symmetry.space_group_name_H-M   'P 1'
#
loop_
_entity.id
_entity.type
_entity.pdbx_description
1 polymer ?
#
loop_
_entity_poly.entity_id
_entity_poly.type
_entity_poly.pdbx_seq_one_letter_code
_entity_poly.pdbx_strand_id
1 'polypeptide(L)' 'MTVMELIEKLRKIEDKSKYILHYDEDDVEVVIERDEDVLLY' A
#
# COMPACT_ATOMS: atom_id res chain seq x y z
N MET A 1 1.72 -7.67 7.91
CA MET A 1 2.69 -7.65 6.77
C MET A 1 4.03 -7.13 7.25
N THR A 2 5.11 -7.72 6.80
CA THR A 2 6.45 -7.23 7.13
C THR A 2 6.84 -6.06 6.24
N VAL A 3 7.91 -5.35 6.63
CA VAL A 3 8.44 -4.26 5.80
C VAL A 3 8.84 -4.78 4.42
N MET A 4 9.47 -5.95 4.37
CA MET A 4 9.89 -6.54 3.10
C MET A 4 8.69 -6.86 2.20
N GLU A 5 7.63 -7.41 2.76
CA GLU A 5 6.41 -7.71 2.02
C GLU A 5 5.76 -6.43 1.47
N LEU A 6 5.73 -5.37 2.27
CA LEU A 6 5.18 -4.09 1.85
C LEU A 6 6.01 -3.49 0.70
N ILE A 7 7.33 -3.53 0.82
CA ILE A 7 8.23 -3.03 -0.24
C ILE A 7 7.95 -3.77 -1.56
N GLU A 8 7.81 -5.09 -1.51
CA GLU A 8 7.54 -5.88 -2.71
C GLU A 8 6.19 -5.51 -3.34
N LYS A 9 5.16 -5.29 -2.54
CA LYS A 9 3.85 -4.88 -3.05
C LYS A 9 3.86 -3.48 -3.63
N LEU A 10 4.51 -2.52 -2.97
CA LEU A 10 4.58 -1.14 -3.43
C LEU A 10 5.42 -1.01 -4.71
N ARG A 11 6.42 -1.86 -4.86
CA ARG A 11 7.27 -1.86 -6.04
C ARG A 11 6.49 -2.13 -7.33
N LYS A 12 5.39 -2.87 -7.24
CA LYS A 12 4.54 -3.21 -8.39
C LYS A 12 3.63 -2.07 -8.84
N ILE A 13 3.50 -1.03 -8.04
CA ILE A 13 2.70 0.13 -8.38
C ILE A 13 3.50 1.01 -9.34
N GLU A 14 2.94 1.30 -10.51
CA GLU A 14 3.64 2.09 -11.54
C GLU A 14 3.81 3.54 -11.13
N ASP A 15 2.73 4.18 -10.68
CA ASP A 15 2.78 5.58 -10.28
C ASP A 15 3.10 5.70 -8.80
N LYS A 16 4.36 6.00 -8.51
CA LYS A 16 4.87 6.13 -7.15
C LYS A 16 4.53 7.47 -6.50
N SER A 17 3.87 8.37 -7.24
CA SER A 17 3.44 9.67 -6.71
C SER A 17 2.05 9.62 -6.06
N LYS A 18 1.36 8.49 -6.14
CA LYS A 18 0.05 8.32 -5.50
C LYS A 18 0.18 8.40 -3.99
N TYR A 19 -0.87 8.96 -3.37
CA TYR A 19 -0.92 9.04 -1.91
C TYR A 19 -1.27 7.69 -1.30
N ILE A 20 -0.77 7.45 -0.10
CA ILE A 20 -1.10 6.28 0.70
C ILE A 20 -2.25 6.63 1.64
N LEU A 21 -3.31 5.82 1.66
CA LEU A 21 -4.39 5.90 2.64
C LEU A 21 -4.32 4.68 3.56
N HIS A 22 -4.47 4.93 4.82
CA HIS A 22 -4.36 3.91 5.86
C HIS A 22 -5.53 4.04 6.83
N TYR A 23 -6.34 3.00 6.93
CA TYR A 23 -7.58 3.05 7.72
C TYR A 23 -7.53 2.30 9.04
N ASP A 24 -6.50 1.51 9.26
CA ASP A 24 -6.42 0.66 10.44
C ASP A 24 -5.09 0.89 11.15
N GLU A 25 -5.11 0.86 12.49
CA GLU A 25 -3.90 0.96 13.31
C GLU A 25 -3.24 -0.39 13.52
N ASP A 26 -3.94 -1.47 13.17
CA ASP A 26 -3.41 -2.82 13.27
C ASP A 26 -2.45 -3.13 12.12
N ASP A 27 -1.95 -4.37 12.11
CA ASP A 27 -1.01 -4.81 11.11
C ASP A 27 -1.62 -4.74 9.70
N VAL A 28 -0.89 -4.14 8.77
CA VAL A 28 -1.32 -4.06 7.38
C VAL A 28 -1.15 -5.42 6.72
N GLU A 29 -2.23 -5.92 6.10
CA GLU A 29 -2.23 -7.20 5.41
C GLU A 29 -2.53 -7.07 3.92
N VAL A 30 -3.19 -5.99 3.51
CA VAL A 30 -3.69 -5.80 2.15
C VAL A 30 -3.25 -4.47 1.61
N VAL A 31 -2.80 -4.46 0.36
CA VAL A 31 -2.43 -3.27 -0.39
C VAL A 31 -3.23 -3.26 -1.69
N ILE A 32 -4.05 -2.23 -1.88
CA ILE A 32 -4.89 -2.09 -3.08
C ILE A 32 -4.53 -0.80 -3.80
N GLU A 33 -4.15 -0.92 -5.05
CA GLU A 33 -3.94 0.24 -5.91
C GLU A 33 -5.28 0.71 -6.48
N ARG A 34 -5.59 1.99 -6.29
CA ARG A 34 -6.76 2.64 -6.88
C ARG A 34 -6.29 3.71 -7.87
N ASP A 35 -7.24 4.37 -8.56
CA ASP A 35 -6.89 5.34 -9.60
C ASP A 35 -6.06 6.52 -9.08
N GLU A 36 -6.40 7.05 -7.90
CA GLU A 36 -5.78 8.24 -7.34
C GLU A 36 -4.87 7.97 -6.14
N ASP A 37 -5.01 6.80 -5.52
CA ASP A 37 -4.28 6.49 -4.28
C ASP A 37 -4.00 5.00 -4.14
N VAL A 38 -3.32 4.67 -3.05
CA VAL A 38 -3.06 3.28 -2.65
C VAL A 38 -3.62 3.10 -1.25
N LEU A 39 -4.49 2.11 -1.08
CA LEU A 39 -5.13 1.82 0.18
C LEU A 39 -4.42 0.69 0.90
N LEU A 40 -4.08 0.92 2.18
CA LEU A 40 -3.51 -0.09 3.08
C LEU A 40 -4.52 -0.43 4.18
N TYR A 41 -4.72 -1.72 4.43
CA TYR A 41 -5.54 -2.15 5.57
C TYR A 41 -5.29 -3.60 5.97
#